data_b7911b42b8e411f8eb6946173ced6ea0
#
_entry.id   b7911b42b8e411f8eb6946173ced6ea0
#
_cell.length_a   1.000
_cell.length_b   1.000
_cell.length_c   1.000
_cell.angle_alpha   90.00
_cell.angle_beta   90.00
_cell.angle_gamma   90.00
#
_symmetry.space_group_name_H-M   'P 1'
#
loop_
_entity.id
_entity.type
_entity.pdbx_description
1 polymer ?
#
loop_
_entity_poly.entity_id
_entity_poly.type
_entity_poly.pdbx_seq_one_letter_code
_entity_poly.pdbx_strand_id
1 'polypeptide(L)'
;MSYKLREPQQIIYDKIRQSVINKKKKILVLAATGFGKTILSYQMCKDAISKGNRVLFTSHRITLAEQSRDKFSDLNPAYLQGDSEGYNKESLLLVATLQTLINTEIEDPKIIIIDEVHYAYESNYIQTLFTRFPNAIFIGLSATPTDDRNFLLDGFDTIIDDYQTDDLQKLGWLVPFKVFSPMNINTANVKISKTTGDYQEKILQEEVVKEDINFSIADNYIKLGENRKFICFALNKVHCIALQLAFLDNGIITEIISADTSKRQREKIFENYKSGKTKGLISIEILTAGYDDPTVSCVILASPTKAWKKFIQCAGRGIRLLGQTIEESITNGKSDCILLDCCGCIAEHGMPNDRKELVFGKKISRVIDREMNLNTSNEVRHNINNIVTEEKQIFLKRIGSLLDIYDGKVYTKESDLQEDVNNFLDKTGYFYWRQNSGKMFKDGRWIHFASKSGLPDNTVFYKNTSFFFGLELKTKYGKLTDKQKETLPEMIGKKVLFFICESVFDAYKSIEHVENNIEFNENGYLIKNSIYQLPEKEKEYRTKLKLATEY
;
A
#
# COMPACT_ATOMS: atom_id res chain seq x y z
N MET A 1 -17.50 32.32 9.90
CA MET A 1 -16.16 32.01 10.47
C MET A 1 -15.10 32.62 9.56
N SER A 2 -14.09 33.32 10.09
CA SER A 2 -13.00 33.84 9.24
C SER A 2 -11.87 32.82 9.22
N TYR A 3 -11.71 32.09 8.12
CA TYR A 3 -10.56 31.22 7.91
C TYR A 3 -9.34 32.07 7.56
N LYS A 4 -8.21 31.81 8.22
CA LYS A 4 -6.92 32.44 7.87
C LYS A 4 -6.12 31.45 7.04
N LEU A 5 -5.60 31.90 5.89
CA LEU A 5 -4.69 31.09 5.10
C LEU A 5 -3.39 30.83 5.89
N ARG A 6 -2.90 29.62 5.81
CA ARG A 6 -1.56 29.27 6.28
C ARG A 6 -0.54 29.75 5.23
N GLU A 7 0.71 29.88 5.61
CA GLU A 7 1.76 30.44 4.75
C GLU A 7 1.84 29.81 3.35
N PRO A 8 1.93 28.47 3.16
CA PRO A 8 1.94 27.89 1.82
C PRO A 8 0.63 28.11 1.05
N GLN A 9 -0.53 28.17 1.72
CA GLN A 9 -1.79 28.51 1.06
C GLN A 9 -1.78 29.97 0.57
N GLN A 10 -1.21 30.87 1.35
CA GLN A 10 -1.05 32.28 0.97
C GLN A 10 -0.14 32.42 -0.25
N ILE A 11 0.99 31.71 -0.26
CA ILE A 11 1.93 31.72 -1.40
C ILE A 11 1.24 31.22 -2.69
N ILE A 12 0.52 30.08 -2.62
CA ILE A 12 -0.24 29.56 -3.76
C ILE A 12 -1.31 30.56 -4.19
N TYR A 13 -2.04 31.14 -3.25
CA TYR A 13 -3.05 32.15 -3.53
C TYR A 13 -2.46 33.37 -4.28
N ASP A 14 -1.32 33.89 -3.83
CA ASP A 14 -0.66 35.02 -4.46
C ASP A 14 -0.14 34.66 -5.87
N LYS A 15 0.36 33.45 -6.08
CA LYS A 15 0.75 32.96 -7.41
C LYS A 15 -0.44 32.81 -8.35
N ILE A 16 -1.61 32.35 -7.86
CA ILE A 16 -2.84 32.35 -8.65
C ILE A 16 -3.20 33.78 -9.09
N ARG A 17 -3.18 34.74 -8.16
CA ARG A 17 -3.45 36.15 -8.46
C ARG A 17 -2.45 36.70 -9.48
N GLN A 18 -1.16 36.44 -9.31
CA GLN A 18 -0.12 36.88 -10.25
C GLN A 18 -0.33 36.24 -11.64
N SER A 19 -0.73 34.99 -11.72
CA SER A 19 -1.06 34.32 -13.00
C SER A 19 -2.22 35.03 -13.72
N VAL A 20 -3.26 35.44 -12.97
CA VAL A 20 -4.39 36.19 -13.51
C VAL A 20 -3.95 37.60 -14.00
N ILE A 21 -3.09 38.28 -13.26
CA ILE A 21 -2.50 39.59 -13.68
C ILE A 21 -1.72 39.40 -14.98
N ASN A 22 -1.00 38.29 -15.11
CA ASN A 22 -0.27 37.91 -16.32
C ASN A 22 -1.16 37.37 -17.45
N LYS A 23 -2.48 37.60 -17.37
CA LYS A 23 -3.50 37.23 -18.37
C LYS A 23 -3.65 35.72 -18.61
N LYS A 24 -3.18 34.88 -17.67
CA LYS A 24 -3.47 33.45 -17.69
C LYS A 24 -4.90 33.22 -17.23
N LYS A 25 -5.71 32.53 -18.04
CA LYS A 25 -7.12 32.28 -17.74
C LYS A 25 -7.37 30.87 -17.21
N LYS A 26 -6.53 29.91 -17.54
CA LYS A 26 -6.69 28.50 -17.17
C LYS A 26 -5.49 28.08 -16.31
N ILE A 27 -5.71 28.00 -15.01
CA ILE A 27 -4.65 27.78 -14.00
C ILE A 27 -4.87 26.42 -13.37
N LEU A 28 -3.90 25.52 -13.48
CA LEU A 28 -3.89 24.22 -12.80
C LEU A 28 -3.07 24.35 -11.50
N VAL A 29 -3.62 23.89 -10.39
CA VAL A 29 -2.94 23.96 -9.09
C VAL A 29 -2.79 22.55 -8.53
N LEU A 30 -1.55 22.12 -8.33
CA LEU A 30 -1.26 20.94 -7.53
C LEU A 30 -1.44 21.31 -6.06
N ALA A 31 -2.44 20.70 -5.43
CA ALA A 31 -2.72 20.87 -4.02
C ALA A 31 -2.84 19.47 -3.37
N ALA A 32 -1.77 19.02 -2.73
CA ALA A 32 -1.67 17.69 -2.14
C ALA A 32 -2.85 17.37 -1.20
N THR A 33 -3.10 16.10 -0.95
CA THR A 33 -4.12 15.68 0.03
C THR A 33 -3.75 16.26 1.40
N GLY A 34 -4.71 16.93 2.06
CA GLY A 34 -4.47 17.58 3.35
C GLY A 34 -3.95 19.02 3.25
N PHE A 35 -3.64 19.54 2.06
CA PHE A 35 -3.23 20.94 1.85
C PHE A 35 -4.28 21.97 2.31
N GLY A 36 -5.56 21.56 2.35
CA GLY A 36 -6.65 22.48 2.68
C GLY A 36 -7.23 23.20 1.47
N LYS A 37 -7.38 22.50 0.33
CA LYS A 37 -7.99 22.99 -0.92
C LYS A 37 -9.27 23.81 -0.69
N THR A 38 -10.16 23.34 0.19
CA THR A 38 -11.44 24.00 0.49
C THR A 38 -11.23 25.36 1.16
N ILE A 39 -10.23 25.51 2.02
CA ILE A 39 -9.92 26.80 2.69
C ILE A 39 -9.34 27.80 1.68
N LEU A 40 -8.45 27.33 0.80
CA LEU A 40 -7.94 28.12 -0.32
C LEU A 40 -9.08 28.59 -1.23
N SER A 41 -10.00 27.67 -1.60
CA SER A 41 -11.18 27.98 -2.42
C SER A 41 -12.11 28.98 -1.75
N TYR A 42 -12.35 28.83 -0.44
CA TYR A 42 -13.14 29.77 0.33
C TYR A 42 -12.57 31.20 0.24
N GLN A 43 -11.26 31.36 0.44
CA GLN A 43 -10.64 32.68 0.37
C GLN A 43 -10.74 33.29 -1.04
N MET A 44 -10.54 32.48 -2.09
CA MET A 44 -10.72 32.93 -3.48
C MET A 44 -12.16 33.39 -3.76
N CYS A 45 -13.16 32.62 -3.30
CA CYS A 45 -14.56 32.98 -3.41
C CYS A 45 -14.86 34.30 -2.69
N LYS A 46 -14.44 34.41 -1.43
CA LYS A 46 -14.66 35.60 -0.59
C LYS A 46 -14.10 36.86 -1.24
N ASP A 47 -12.86 36.83 -1.70
CA ASP A 47 -12.20 37.99 -2.31
C ASP A 47 -12.81 38.34 -3.67
N ALA A 48 -13.29 37.37 -4.44
CA ALA A 48 -13.96 37.64 -5.70
C ALA A 48 -15.34 38.29 -5.49
N ILE A 49 -16.13 37.76 -4.55
CA ILE A 49 -17.47 38.24 -4.21
C ILE A 49 -17.40 39.65 -3.62
N SER A 50 -16.40 39.95 -2.77
CA SER A 50 -16.20 41.31 -2.22
C SER A 50 -15.99 42.37 -3.28
N LYS A 51 -15.58 41.97 -4.48
CA LYS A 51 -15.42 42.82 -5.68
C LYS A 51 -16.61 42.78 -6.62
N GLY A 52 -17.72 42.16 -6.24
CA GLY A 52 -18.92 42.01 -7.04
C GLY A 52 -18.80 40.94 -8.16
N ASN A 53 -17.77 40.12 -8.15
CA ASN A 53 -17.60 39.09 -9.17
C ASN A 53 -18.41 37.84 -8.83
N ARG A 54 -19.09 37.28 -9.83
CA ARG A 54 -19.80 36.01 -9.74
C ARG A 54 -18.80 34.86 -9.80
N VAL A 55 -18.93 33.90 -8.87
CA VAL A 55 -18.05 32.74 -8.73
C VAL A 55 -18.88 31.44 -8.85
N LEU A 56 -18.36 30.51 -9.63
CA LEU A 56 -18.83 29.13 -9.67
C LEU A 56 -17.78 28.25 -8.96
N PHE A 57 -18.21 27.53 -7.92
CA PHE A 57 -17.46 26.44 -7.34
C PHE A 57 -18.11 25.11 -7.74
N THR A 58 -17.33 24.19 -8.29
CA THR A 58 -17.87 22.91 -8.75
C THR A 58 -16.95 21.75 -8.38
N SER A 59 -17.58 20.59 -8.15
CA SER A 59 -16.89 19.32 -7.92
C SER A 59 -17.65 18.17 -8.57
N HIS A 60 -16.98 17.05 -8.79
CA HIS A 60 -17.60 15.88 -9.41
C HIS A 60 -18.56 15.15 -8.44
N ARG A 61 -18.26 15.11 -7.14
CA ARG A 61 -19.03 14.35 -6.15
C ARG A 61 -20.00 15.24 -5.37
N ILE A 62 -21.24 14.76 -5.23
CA ILE A 62 -22.30 15.44 -4.45
C ILE A 62 -21.82 15.75 -3.02
N THR A 63 -21.24 14.77 -2.33
CA THR A 63 -20.78 14.94 -0.95
C THR A 63 -19.72 16.03 -0.80
N LEU A 64 -18.83 16.21 -1.79
CA LEU A 64 -17.83 17.27 -1.78
C LEU A 64 -18.47 18.64 -2.02
N ALA A 65 -19.46 18.73 -2.92
CA ALA A 65 -20.21 19.95 -3.16
C ALA A 65 -21.00 20.37 -1.92
N GLU A 66 -21.69 19.44 -1.25
CA GLU A 66 -22.40 19.67 0.02
C GLU A 66 -21.47 20.15 1.13
N GLN A 67 -20.36 19.48 1.36
CA GLN A 67 -19.36 19.88 2.35
C GLN A 67 -18.79 21.28 2.08
N SER A 68 -18.57 21.61 0.79
CA SER A 68 -18.08 22.93 0.39
C SER A 68 -19.15 24.01 0.59
N ARG A 69 -20.40 23.73 0.21
CA ARG A 69 -21.53 24.62 0.48
C ARG A 69 -21.64 24.95 1.98
N ASP A 70 -21.55 23.95 2.84
CA ASP A 70 -21.69 24.14 4.28
C ASP A 70 -20.51 24.95 4.85
N LYS A 71 -19.27 24.73 4.36
CA LYS A 71 -18.10 25.52 4.73
C LYS A 71 -18.14 26.96 4.20
N PHE A 72 -18.87 27.22 3.12
CA PHE A 72 -19.02 28.55 2.50
C PHE A 72 -20.32 29.26 2.93
N SER A 73 -21.00 28.75 3.96
CA SER A 73 -22.33 29.24 4.38
C SER A 73 -22.39 30.73 4.66
N ASP A 74 -21.32 31.34 5.18
CA ASP A 74 -21.24 32.78 5.42
C ASP A 74 -21.06 33.63 4.14
N LEU A 75 -20.81 33.02 2.99
CA LEU A 75 -20.80 33.66 1.67
C LEU A 75 -22.17 33.57 0.96
N ASN A 76 -23.21 33.06 1.63
CA ASN A 76 -24.55 32.87 1.12
C ASN A 76 -24.60 32.15 -0.26
N PRO A 77 -24.05 30.94 -0.36
CA PRO A 77 -23.99 30.21 -1.62
C PRO A 77 -25.36 29.75 -2.12
N ALA A 78 -25.66 29.98 -3.38
CA ALA A 78 -26.69 29.21 -4.07
C ALA A 78 -26.18 27.78 -4.32
N TYR A 79 -27.10 26.81 -4.36
CA TYR A 79 -26.74 25.38 -4.55
C TYR A 79 -27.52 24.78 -5.71
N LEU A 80 -26.81 24.07 -6.60
CA LEU A 80 -27.40 23.44 -7.76
C LEU A 80 -26.97 21.96 -7.83
N GLN A 81 -27.94 21.06 -7.60
CA GLN A 81 -27.75 19.61 -7.63
C GLN A 81 -29.00 18.88 -8.09
N GLY A 82 -28.83 17.91 -9.00
CA GLY A 82 -29.93 17.06 -9.49
C GLY A 82 -31.07 17.85 -10.11
N ASP A 83 -32.30 17.44 -9.84
CA ASP A 83 -33.52 18.05 -10.37
C ASP A 83 -33.98 19.29 -9.57
N SER A 84 -33.06 20.01 -8.94
CA SER A 84 -33.42 21.25 -8.24
C SER A 84 -34.08 22.24 -9.21
N GLU A 85 -35.31 22.66 -8.92
CA GLU A 85 -36.07 23.66 -9.68
C GLU A 85 -35.44 25.05 -9.52
N GLY A 86 -34.25 25.23 -10.10
CA GLY A 86 -33.57 26.51 -10.10
C GLY A 86 -32.71 26.78 -8.85
N TYR A 87 -31.95 27.86 -8.92
CA TYR A 87 -31.11 28.36 -7.82
C TYR A 87 -31.34 29.87 -7.67
N ASN A 88 -30.96 30.41 -6.50
CA ASN A 88 -31.00 31.86 -6.29
C ASN A 88 -29.98 32.58 -7.21
N LYS A 89 -30.48 33.21 -8.29
CA LYS A 89 -29.66 33.92 -9.29
C LYS A 89 -29.02 35.21 -8.74
N GLU A 90 -29.51 35.73 -7.61
CA GLU A 90 -28.92 36.91 -6.96
C GLU A 90 -27.64 36.58 -6.22
N SER A 91 -27.43 35.31 -5.82
CA SER A 91 -26.21 34.90 -5.16
C SER A 91 -25.01 35.05 -6.10
N LEU A 92 -23.95 35.68 -5.60
CA LEU A 92 -22.68 35.78 -6.31
C LEU A 92 -21.83 34.50 -6.25
N LEU A 93 -22.20 33.55 -5.37
CA LEU A 93 -21.56 32.23 -5.29
C LEU A 93 -22.55 31.15 -5.65
N LEU A 94 -22.24 30.40 -6.69
CA LEU A 94 -22.94 29.16 -7.04
C LEU A 94 -22.06 27.97 -6.72
N VAL A 95 -22.56 27.04 -5.90
CA VAL A 95 -21.94 25.72 -5.67
C VAL A 95 -22.75 24.70 -6.44
N ALA A 96 -22.11 23.93 -7.31
CA ALA A 96 -22.79 22.99 -8.18
C ALA A 96 -22.00 21.67 -8.36
N THR A 97 -22.73 20.58 -8.65
CA THR A 97 -22.08 19.37 -9.16
C THR A 97 -21.83 19.49 -10.66
N LEU A 98 -20.73 18.94 -11.16
CA LEU A 98 -20.36 19.02 -12.58
C LEU A 98 -21.46 18.48 -13.50
N GLN A 99 -22.09 17.36 -13.13
CA GLN A 99 -23.13 16.72 -13.95
C GLN A 99 -24.38 17.60 -14.10
N THR A 100 -24.81 18.22 -13.00
CA THR A 100 -25.97 19.13 -13.06
C THR A 100 -25.64 20.41 -13.82
N LEU A 101 -24.45 20.96 -13.59
CA LEU A 101 -23.97 22.19 -14.21
C LEU A 101 -23.95 22.14 -15.74
N ILE A 102 -23.54 21.02 -16.31
CA ILE A 102 -23.45 20.85 -17.79
C ILE A 102 -24.83 20.98 -18.46
N ASN A 103 -25.88 20.52 -17.78
CA ASN A 103 -27.25 20.48 -18.29
C ASN A 103 -28.12 21.67 -17.85
N THR A 104 -27.58 22.61 -17.09
CA THR A 104 -28.35 23.73 -16.55
C THR A 104 -27.78 25.06 -17.03
N GLU A 105 -28.65 25.95 -17.51
CA GLU A 105 -28.26 27.33 -17.83
C GLU A 105 -28.03 28.12 -16.55
N ILE A 106 -26.85 28.75 -16.45
CA ILE A 106 -26.48 29.61 -15.34
C ILE A 106 -25.97 30.97 -15.85
N GLU A 107 -26.02 31.96 -14.95
CA GLU A 107 -25.40 33.26 -15.20
C GLU A 107 -23.88 33.12 -15.36
N ASP A 108 -23.29 33.90 -16.30
CA ASP A 108 -21.86 33.83 -16.60
C ASP A 108 -20.98 34.12 -15.37
N PRO A 109 -20.20 33.15 -14.87
CA PRO A 109 -19.27 33.38 -13.79
C PRO A 109 -18.00 34.08 -14.30
N LYS A 110 -17.43 34.94 -13.45
CA LYS A 110 -16.13 35.53 -13.71
C LYS A 110 -14.99 34.58 -13.35
N ILE A 111 -15.21 33.75 -12.34
CA ILE A 111 -14.23 32.78 -11.83
C ILE A 111 -14.93 31.42 -11.69
N ILE A 112 -14.28 30.38 -12.16
CA ILE A 112 -14.72 28.99 -12.02
C ILE A 112 -13.64 28.23 -11.28
N ILE A 113 -13.96 27.72 -10.09
CA ILE A 113 -13.07 26.87 -9.28
C ILE A 113 -13.57 25.43 -9.39
N ILE A 114 -12.71 24.54 -9.86
CA ILE A 114 -13.02 23.12 -10.06
C ILE A 114 -12.21 22.30 -9.08
N ASP A 115 -12.86 21.75 -8.06
CA ASP A 115 -12.21 20.84 -7.11
C ASP A 115 -12.13 19.42 -7.68
N GLU A 116 -11.01 18.76 -7.45
CA GLU A 116 -10.64 17.48 -8.04
C GLU A 116 -10.82 17.49 -9.57
N VAL A 117 -10.20 18.47 -10.22
CA VAL A 117 -10.37 18.78 -11.65
C VAL A 117 -10.08 17.61 -12.60
N HIS A 118 -9.29 16.62 -12.17
CA HIS A 118 -9.01 15.42 -12.96
C HIS A 118 -10.30 14.64 -13.30
N TYR A 119 -11.33 14.63 -12.44
CA TYR A 119 -12.62 14.02 -12.77
C TYR A 119 -13.40 14.79 -13.86
N ALA A 120 -13.30 16.13 -13.85
CA ALA A 120 -13.89 16.96 -14.90
C ALA A 120 -13.21 16.72 -16.26
N TYR A 121 -11.91 16.48 -16.23
CA TYR A 121 -11.10 16.20 -17.40
C TYR A 121 -11.47 14.85 -18.05
N GLU A 122 -11.52 13.78 -17.25
CA GLU A 122 -11.87 12.43 -17.70
C GLU A 122 -13.27 12.34 -18.31
N SER A 123 -14.21 13.11 -17.77
CA SER A 123 -15.59 13.18 -18.26
C SER A 123 -15.77 14.11 -19.46
N ASN A 124 -14.70 14.71 -20.00
CA ASN A 124 -14.74 15.78 -21.01
C ASN A 124 -15.52 17.05 -20.59
N TYR A 125 -15.97 17.15 -19.35
CA TYR A 125 -16.72 18.32 -18.87
C TYR A 125 -15.86 19.58 -18.87
N ILE A 126 -14.56 19.45 -18.70
CA ILE A 126 -13.65 20.59 -18.70
C ILE A 126 -13.65 21.33 -20.05
N GLN A 127 -13.68 20.62 -21.17
CA GLN A 127 -13.72 21.21 -22.50
C GLN A 127 -15.08 21.90 -22.75
N THR A 128 -16.16 21.31 -22.29
CA THR A 128 -17.48 21.92 -22.33
C THR A 128 -17.53 23.23 -21.56
N LEU A 129 -16.95 23.26 -20.35
CA LEU A 129 -16.88 24.48 -19.52
C LEU A 129 -15.99 25.55 -20.18
N PHE A 130 -14.84 25.18 -20.74
CA PHE A 130 -13.96 26.12 -21.44
C PHE A 130 -14.65 26.76 -22.65
N THR A 131 -15.45 25.99 -23.38
CA THR A 131 -16.20 26.47 -24.53
C THR A 131 -17.38 27.36 -24.12
N ARG A 132 -18.10 26.97 -23.07
CA ARG A 132 -19.28 27.67 -22.58
C ARG A 132 -18.95 29.02 -21.96
N PHE A 133 -17.83 29.12 -21.21
CA PHE A 133 -17.45 30.33 -20.48
C PHE A 133 -16.06 30.85 -20.90
N PRO A 134 -15.87 31.29 -22.17
CA PRO A 134 -14.56 31.63 -22.72
C PRO A 134 -13.90 32.86 -22.04
N ASN A 135 -14.70 33.64 -21.34
CA ASN A 135 -14.23 34.83 -20.61
C ASN A 135 -13.95 34.61 -19.14
N ALA A 136 -14.30 33.44 -18.59
CA ALA A 136 -14.06 33.11 -17.21
C ALA A 136 -12.58 32.77 -16.93
N ILE A 137 -12.18 32.96 -15.69
CA ILE A 137 -10.90 32.47 -15.15
C ILE A 137 -11.17 31.10 -14.54
N PHE A 138 -10.46 30.08 -15.01
CA PHE A 138 -10.56 28.72 -14.50
C PHE A 138 -9.42 28.39 -13.55
N ILE A 139 -9.75 27.87 -12.37
CA ILE A 139 -8.78 27.41 -11.39
C ILE A 139 -9.12 25.95 -11.08
N GLY A 140 -8.32 25.04 -11.64
CA GLY A 140 -8.46 23.61 -11.37
C GLY A 140 -7.57 23.17 -10.22
N LEU A 141 -8.15 22.59 -9.18
CA LEU A 141 -7.43 22.09 -8.02
C LEU A 141 -7.39 20.56 -8.06
N SER A 142 -6.24 19.98 -7.85
CA SER A 142 -6.09 18.52 -7.71
C SER A 142 -4.84 18.17 -6.90
N ALA A 143 -4.93 17.10 -6.12
CA ALA A 143 -3.74 16.48 -5.52
C ALA A 143 -2.95 15.66 -6.55
N THR A 144 -3.63 15.25 -7.62
CA THR A 144 -3.09 14.37 -8.67
C THR A 144 -3.60 14.86 -10.03
N PRO A 145 -3.00 15.92 -10.59
CA PRO A 145 -3.48 16.56 -11.81
C PRO A 145 -3.12 15.75 -13.07
N THR A 146 -3.45 14.46 -13.08
CA THR A 146 -3.15 13.53 -14.18
C THR A 146 -4.38 12.76 -14.62
N ASP A 147 -4.36 12.28 -15.87
CA ASP A 147 -5.28 11.26 -16.35
C ASP A 147 -4.91 9.85 -15.84
N ASP A 148 -5.71 8.83 -16.14
CA ASP A 148 -5.48 7.43 -15.75
C ASP A 148 -4.19 6.82 -16.33
N ARG A 149 -3.66 7.39 -17.43
CA ARG A 149 -2.41 6.97 -18.06
C ARG A 149 -1.20 7.73 -17.57
N ASN A 150 -1.39 8.54 -16.51
CA ASN A 150 -0.36 9.35 -15.84
C ASN A 150 0.17 10.52 -16.70
N PHE A 151 -0.58 11.01 -17.69
CA PHE A 151 -0.27 12.27 -18.36
C PHE A 151 -0.80 13.45 -17.55
N LEU A 152 -0.01 14.52 -17.47
CA LEU A 152 -0.46 15.78 -16.89
C LEU A 152 -1.68 16.29 -17.67
N LEU A 153 -2.72 16.77 -16.97
CA LEU A 153 -3.92 17.33 -17.55
C LEU A 153 -3.57 18.51 -18.47
N ASP A 154 -4.01 18.45 -19.71
CA ASP A 154 -3.71 19.45 -20.73
C ASP A 154 -4.83 20.50 -20.87
N GLY A 155 -4.59 21.55 -21.68
CA GLY A 155 -5.54 22.63 -21.91
C GLY A 155 -5.51 23.75 -20.87
N PHE A 156 -4.55 23.74 -19.95
CA PHE A 156 -4.27 24.83 -19.00
C PHE A 156 -3.13 25.72 -19.50
N ASP A 157 -3.16 27.02 -19.13
CA ASP A 157 -2.15 27.99 -19.51
C ASP A 157 -0.90 27.92 -18.63
N THR A 158 -1.05 27.43 -17.39
CA THR A 158 0.03 27.32 -16.41
C THR A 158 -0.31 26.32 -15.31
N ILE A 159 0.72 25.80 -14.66
CA ILE A 159 0.60 24.97 -13.45
C ILE A 159 1.33 25.66 -12.29
N ILE A 160 0.77 25.52 -11.09
CA ILE A 160 1.36 25.94 -9.82
C ILE A 160 1.52 24.67 -8.97
N ASP A 161 2.76 24.25 -8.72
CA ASP A 161 3.13 22.98 -8.07
C ASP A 161 4.21 23.13 -6.99
N ASP A 162 4.26 24.31 -6.37
CA ASP A 162 5.32 24.70 -5.42
C ASP A 162 5.40 23.79 -4.19
N TYR A 163 4.23 23.29 -3.73
CA TYR A 163 4.15 22.46 -2.53
C TYR A 163 3.58 21.09 -2.87
N GLN A 164 4.46 20.10 -2.93
CA GLN A 164 4.08 18.69 -3.04
C GLN A 164 4.04 18.04 -1.64
N THR A 165 3.70 16.76 -1.57
CA THR A 165 3.50 16.07 -0.27
C THR A 165 4.72 16.14 0.63
N ASP A 166 5.93 15.94 0.09
CA ASP A 166 7.20 15.99 0.84
C ASP A 166 7.43 17.37 1.47
N ASP A 167 7.15 18.44 0.72
CA ASP A 167 7.31 19.82 1.23
C ASP A 167 6.37 20.07 2.43
N LEU A 168 5.13 19.58 2.36
CA LEU A 168 4.16 19.73 3.45
C LEU A 168 4.51 18.86 4.67
N GLN A 169 5.13 17.71 4.48
CA GLN A 169 5.65 16.88 5.57
C GLN A 169 6.83 17.56 6.25
N LYS A 170 7.79 18.10 5.49
CA LYS A 170 8.92 18.87 6.03
C LYS A 170 8.49 20.12 6.81
N LEU A 171 7.41 20.76 6.40
CA LEU A 171 6.80 21.92 7.10
C LEU A 171 5.94 21.51 8.30
N GLY A 172 5.77 20.21 8.59
CA GLY A 172 4.96 19.72 9.69
C GLY A 172 3.44 19.89 9.50
N TRP A 173 2.97 19.94 8.26
CA TRP A 173 1.54 20.08 7.95
C TRP A 173 0.86 18.77 7.62
N LEU A 174 1.67 17.74 7.38
CA LEU A 174 1.28 16.36 7.22
C LEU A 174 2.23 15.51 8.05
N VAL A 175 1.73 14.40 8.62
CA VAL A 175 2.62 13.44 9.25
C VAL A 175 3.46 12.71 8.19
N PRO A 176 4.70 12.29 8.50
CA PRO A 176 5.52 11.51 7.59
C PRO A 176 4.93 10.12 7.35
N PHE A 177 5.35 9.49 6.25
CA PHE A 177 5.08 8.08 6.02
C PHE A 177 6.11 7.18 6.72
N LYS A 178 5.62 6.11 7.34
CA LYS A 178 6.39 4.93 7.72
C LYS A 178 6.01 3.79 6.78
N VAL A 179 6.85 3.50 5.79
CA VAL A 179 6.49 2.63 4.67
C VAL A 179 7.04 1.22 4.86
N PHE A 180 6.17 0.23 4.65
CA PHE A 180 6.53 -1.18 4.58
C PHE A 180 5.99 -1.78 3.28
N SER A 181 6.82 -2.55 2.57
CA SER A 181 6.43 -3.30 1.37
C SER A 181 6.84 -4.77 1.55
N PRO A 182 6.14 -5.51 2.43
CA PRO A 182 6.55 -6.85 2.84
C PRO A 182 6.28 -7.92 1.81
N MET A 183 5.43 -7.65 0.82
CA MET A 183 5.04 -8.61 -0.21
C MET A 183 4.71 -7.89 -1.52
N ASN A 184 4.60 -8.67 -2.59
CA ASN A 184 4.17 -8.19 -3.91
C ASN A 184 3.19 -9.20 -4.53
N ILE A 185 2.19 -8.67 -5.24
CA ILE A 185 1.25 -9.51 -6.01
C ILE A 185 1.83 -9.71 -7.41
N ASN A 186 1.89 -10.96 -7.85
CA ASN A 186 2.39 -11.26 -9.19
C ASN A 186 1.40 -10.79 -10.26
N THR A 187 1.76 -9.73 -10.96
CA THR A 187 0.97 -9.15 -12.06
C THR A 187 1.53 -9.43 -13.45
N ALA A 188 2.54 -10.29 -13.58
CA ALA A 188 3.23 -10.57 -14.85
C ALA A 188 2.27 -11.03 -15.97
N ASN A 189 1.22 -11.77 -15.62
CA ASN A 189 0.21 -12.28 -16.55
C ASN A 189 -1.03 -11.39 -16.65
N VAL A 190 -1.10 -10.30 -15.90
CA VAL A 190 -2.27 -9.40 -15.88
C VAL A 190 -2.14 -8.37 -16.99
N LYS A 191 -3.07 -8.43 -17.95
CA LYS A 191 -3.10 -7.49 -19.07
C LYS A 191 -3.50 -6.09 -18.62
N ILE A 192 -2.92 -5.09 -19.28
CA ILE A 192 -3.28 -3.68 -19.09
C ILE A 192 -4.45 -3.34 -20.02
N SER A 193 -5.44 -2.64 -19.49
CA SER A 193 -6.56 -2.09 -20.24
C SER A 193 -6.07 -0.94 -21.14
N LYS A 194 -6.39 -1.00 -22.44
CA LYS A 194 -6.06 0.08 -23.37
C LYS A 194 -6.87 1.35 -23.10
N THR A 195 -8.03 1.21 -22.46
CA THR A 195 -8.93 2.35 -22.18
C THR A 195 -8.48 3.11 -20.95
N THR A 196 -8.23 2.40 -19.85
CA THR A 196 -7.89 3.02 -18.55
C THR A 196 -6.39 3.12 -18.30
N GLY A 197 -5.56 2.34 -19.01
CA GLY A 197 -4.12 2.25 -18.73
C GLY A 197 -3.77 1.52 -17.44
N ASP A 198 -4.75 1.00 -16.69
CA ASP A 198 -4.59 0.20 -15.49
C ASP A 198 -4.80 -1.30 -15.77
N TYR A 199 -4.61 -2.15 -14.80
CA TYR A 199 -4.81 -3.59 -14.92
C TYR A 199 -6.26 -3.95 -15.29
N GLN A 200 -6.44 -5.01 -16.08
CA GLN A 200 -7.77 -5.55 -16.36
C GLN A 200 -8.32 -6.21 -15.09
N GLU A 201 -9.38 -5.64 -14.51
CA GLU A 201 -9.94 -6.00 -13.21
C GLU A 201 -10.25 -7.49 -13.09
N LYS A 202 -10.88 -8.09 -14.12
CA LYS A 202 -11.29 -9.50 -14.08
C LYS A 202 -10.10 -10.45 -13.95
N ILE A 203 -8.98 -10.17 -14.63
CA ILE A 203 -7.77 -11.00 -14.56
C ILE A 203 -7.03 -10.74 -13.24
N LEU A 204 -6.96 -9.47 -12.82
CA LEU A 204 -6.33 -9.12 -11.56
C LEU A 204 -7.07 -9.73 -10.36
N GLN A 205 -8.40 -9.84 -10.43
CA GLN A 205 -9.20 -10.46 -9.37
C GLN A 205 -8.73 -11.89 -9.06
N GLU A 206 -8.39 -12.68 -10.07
CA GLU A 206 -7.92 -14.06 -9.88
C GLU A 206 -6.63 -14.13 -9.07
N GLU A 207 -5.79 -13.08 -9.12
CA GLU A 207 -4.57 -13.00 -8.34
C GLU A 207 -4.80 -12.48 -6.91
N VAL A 208 -5.61 -11.43 -6.75
CA VAL A 208 -5.79 -10.77 -5.44
C VAL A 208 -6.75 -11.50 -4.50
N VAL A 209 -7.67 -12.35 -5.00
CA VAL A 209 -8.60 -13.10 -4.14
C VAL A 209 -8.05 -14.44 -3.65
N LYS A 210 -6.82 -14.80 -3.98
CA LYS A 210 -6.17 -16.00 -3.44
C LYS A 210 -6.13 -15.93 -1.91
N GLU A 211 -6.50 -17.04 -1.27
CA GLU A 211 -6.62 -17.11 0.20
C GLU A 211 -5.30 -16.77 0.90
N ASP A 212 -4.19 -17.35 0.43
CA ASP A 212 -2.84 -17.11 0.92
C ASP A 212 -2.41 -15.63 0.84
N ILE A 213 -2.81 -14.92 -0.22
CA ILE A 213 -2.55 -13.49 -0.39
C ILE A 213 -3.28 -12.68 0.68
N ASN A 214 -4.58 -12.94 0.87
CA ASN A 214 -5.40 -12.19 1.82
C ASN A 214 -4.99 -12.46 3.28
N PHE A 215 -4.68 -13.72 3.61
CA PHE A 215 -4.09 -14.08 4.90
C PHE A 215 -2.77 -13.37 5.15
N SER A 216 -1.88 -13.33 4.14
CA SER A 216 -0.59 -12.62 4.24
C SER A 216 -0.77 -11.12 4.47
N ILE A 217 -1.80 -10.48 3.86
CA ILE A 217 -2.11 -9.07 4.09
C ILE A 217 -2.53 -8.84 5.54
N ALA A 218 -3.43 -9.68 6.08
CA ALA A 218 -3.87 -9.57 7.47
C ALA A 218 -2.72 -9.83 8.46
N ASP A 219 -1.89 -10.84 8.22
CA ASP A 219 -0.72 -11.17 9.01
C ASP A 219 0.33 -10.03 9.02
N ASN A 220 0.59 -9.44 7.86
CA ASN A 220 1.47 -8.28 7.75
C ASN A 220 0.93 -7.06 8.53
N TYR A 221 -0.39 -6.84 8.53
CA TYR A 221 -0.95 -5.79 9.38
C TYR A 221 -0.74 -6.08 10.86
N ILE A 222 -0.91 -7.32 11.31
CA ILE A 222 -0.67 -7.70 12.71
C ILE A 222 0.79 -7.42 13.10
N LYS A 223 1.73 -7.77 12.22
CA LYS A 223 3.17 -7.62 12.47
C LYS A 223 3.65 -6.16 12.39
N LEU A 224 3.14 -5.40 11.45
CA LEU A 224 3.69 -4.10 11.05
C LEU A 224 2.73 -2.92 11.27
N GLY A 225 1.45 -3.18 11.45
CA GLY A 225 0.40 -2.15 11.57
C GLY A 225 0.29 -1.53 12.96
N GLU A 226 1.11 -1.97 13.94
CA GLU A 226 1.17 -1.44 15.31
C GLU A 226 -0.21 -1.31 15.97
N ASN A 227 -1.13 -2.21 15.64
CA ASN A 227 -2.51 -2.18 16.11
C ASN A 227 -3.23 -0.83 15.85
N ARG A 228 -2.87 -0.09 14.80
CA ARG A 228 -3.46 1.21 14.46
C ARG A 228 -4.80 1.05 13.76
N LYS A 229 -5.65 2.08 13.82
CA LYS A 229 -6.83 2.17 12.95
C LYS A 229 -6.40 2.28 11.50
N PHE A 230 -7.02 1.48 10.61
CA PHE A 230 -6.58 1.42 9.23
C PHE A 230 -7.72 1.53 8.20
N ILE A 231 -7.32 1.91 6.99
CA ILE A 231 -8.11 1.75 5.77
C ILE A 231 -7.35 0.80 4.85
N CYS A 232 -8.03 -0.26 4.38
CA CYS A 232 -7.52 -1.22 3.41
C CYS A 232 -8.18 -0.98 2.06
N PHE A 233 -7.39 -0.74 1.02
CA PHE A 233 -7.88 -0.52 -0.34
C PHE A 233 -7.84 -1.81 -1.15
N ALA A 234 -9.03 -2.31 -1.49
CA ALA A 234 -9.25 -3.54 -2.24
C ALA A 234 -9.57 -3.27 -3.72
N LEU A 235 -9.52 -4.30 -4.54
CA LEU A 235 -9.84 -4.23 -5.97
C LEU A 235 -11.34 -4.04 -6.21
N ASN A 236 -12.14 -4.94 -5.66
CA ASN A 236 -13.58 -5.00 -5.86
C ASN A 236 -14.29 -5.69 -4.67
N LYS A 237 -15.60 -5.90 -4.77
CA LYS A 237 -16.41 -6.48 -3.68
C LYS A 237 -15.96 -7.88 -3.28
N VAL A 238 -15.60 -8.73 -4.25
CA VAL A 238 -15.15 -10.10 -3.96
C VAL A 238 -13.87 -10.06 -3.13
N HIS A 239 -12.93 -9.19 -3.53
CA HIS A 239 -11.69 -8.98 -2.78
C HIS A 239 -11.94 -8.37 -1.39
N CYS A 240 -12.89 -7.43 -1.25
CA CYS A 240 -13.27 -6.90 0.06
C CYS A 240 -13.73 -8.01 1.02
N ILE A 241 -14.56 -8.93 0.54
CA ILE A 241 -15.07 -10.07 1.34
C ILE A 241 -13.91 -11.00 1.73
N ALA A 242 -13.02 -11.33 0.80
CA ALA A 242 -11.86 -12.18 1.07
C ALA A 242 -10.93 -11.56 2.15
N LEU A 243 -10.66 -10.26 2.05
CA LEU A 243 -9.90 -9.53 3.07
C LEU A 243 -10.63 -9.47 4.41
N GLN A 244 -11.95 -9.22 4.42
CA GLN A 244 -12.73 -9.18 5.65
C GLN A 244 -12.68 -10.52 6.39
N LEU A 245 -12.78 -11.64 5.67
CA LEU A 245 -12.64 -12.98 6.25
C LEU A 245 -11.23 -13.20 6.82
N ALA A 246 -10.19 -12.85 6.07
CA ALA A 246 -8.82 -12.98 6.52
C ALA A 246 -8.51 -12.14 7.79
N PHE A 247 -9.06 -10.93 7.88
CA PHE A 247 -8.95 -10.10 9.10
C PHE A 247 -9.76 -10.71 10.26
N LEU A 248 -10.97 -11.21 9.99
CA LEU A 248 -11.85 -11.81 11.01
C LEU A 248 -11.23 -13.06 11.61
N ASP A 249 -10.60 -13.92 10.81
CA ASP A 249 -9.89 -15.13 11.28
C ASP A 249 -8.73 -14.79 12.22
N ASN A 250 -8.22 -13.57 12.12
CA ASN A 250 -7.22 -13.02 13.04
C ASN A 250 -7.83 -12.17 14.18
N GLY A 251 -9.14 -12.23 14.40
CA GLY A 251 -9.85 -11.51 15.45
C GLY A 251 -9.97 -10.00 15.22
N ILE A 252 -9.74 -9.52 13.99
CA ILE A 252 -9.79 -8.10 13.64
C ILE A 252 -11.13 -7.78 12.98
N ILE A 253 -11.94 -6.98 13.66
CA ILE A 253 -13.25 -6.58 13.14
C ILE A 253 -13.09 -5.47 12.11
N THR A 254 -13.55 -5.74 10.88
CA THR A 254 -13.53 -4.78 9.78
C THR A 254 -14.91 -4.63 9.15
N GLU A 255 -15.18 -3.49 8.53
CA GLU A 255 -16.42 -3.24 7.78
C GLU A 255 -16.11 -2.80 6.36
N ILE A 256 -16.95 -3.27 5.41
CA ILE A 256 -16.79 -2.97 3.98
C ILE A 256 -17.61 -1.73 3.63
N ILE A 257 -16.98 -0.80 2.89
CA ILE A 257 -17.63 0.38 2.32
C ILE A 257 -17.46 0.37 0.79
N SER A 258 -18.58 0.44 0.07
CA SER A 258 -18.62 0.49 -1.39
C SER A 258 -19.63 1.52 -1.90
N ALA A 259 -19.70 1.70 -3.21
CA ALA A 259 -20.69 2.59 -3.83
C ALA A 259 -22.14 2.22 -3.49
N ASP A 260 -22.42 0.93 -3.32
CA ASP A 260 -23.76 0.42 -3.00
C ASP A 260 -24.13 0.55 -1.51
N THR A 261 -23.18 0.95 -0.66
CA THR A 261 -23.47 1.17 0.76
C THR A 261 -24.37 2.39 0.90
N SER A 262 -25.61 2.18 1.37
CA SER A 262 -26.59 3.26 1.56
C SER A 262 -26.08 4.33 2.54
N LYS A 263 -26.62 5.55 2.44
CA LYS A 263 -26.22 6.67 3.33
C LYS A 263 -26.33 6.28 4.81
N ARG A 264 -27.45 5.67 5.22
CA ARG A 264 -27.69 5.23 6.61
C ARG A 264 -26.70 4.15 7.06
N GLN A 265 -26.41 3.18 6.20
CA GLN A 265 -25.41 2.14 6.52
C GLN A 265 -24.02 2.75 6.66
N ARG A 266 -23.65 3.68 5.78
CA ARG A 266 -22.36 4.37 5.79
C ARG A 266 -22.18 5.18 7.08
N GLU A 267 -23.19 5.89 7.53
CA GLU A 267 -23.18 6.63 8.79
C GLU A 267 -22.93 5.68 9.98
N LYS A 268 -23.62 4.54 10.02
CA LYS A 268 -23.43 3.53 11.07
C LYS A 268 -22.02 2.92 11.05
N ILE A 269 -21.48 2.61 9.86
CA ILE A 269 -20.11 2.10 9.70
C ILE A 269 -19.09 3.12 10.24
N PHE A 270 -19.28 4.40 9.92
CA PHE A 270 -18.39 5.46 10.42
C PHE A 270 -18.51 5.65 11.93
N GLU A 271 -19.69 5.52 12.51
CA GLU A 271 -19.88 5.53 13.96
C GLU A 271 -19.17 4.37 14.65
N ASN A 272 -19.30 3.14 14.12
CA ASN A 272 -18.60 1.97 14.62
C ASN A 272 -17.08 2.15 14.53
N TYR A 273 -16.58 2.68 13.42
CA TYR A 273 -15.17 2.94 13.23
C TYR A 273 -14.64 4.03 14.19
N LYS A 274 -15.39 5.15 14.36
CA LYS A 274 -15.03 6.22 15.30
C LYS A 274 -15.00 5.72 16.74
N SER A 275 -16.00 4.96 17.15
CA SER A 275 -16.10 4.41 18.52
C SER A 275 -15.08 3.29 18.81
N GLY A 276 -14.36 2.79 17.79
CA GLY A 276 -13.41 1.69 17.95
C GLY A 276 -14.02 0.30 17.98
N LYS A 277 -15.34 0.15 17.74
CA LYS A 277 -15.98 -1.16 17.54
C LYS A 277 -15.44 -1.86 16.32
N THR A 278 -15.10 -1.10 15.28
CA THR A 278 -14.48 -1.55 14.05
C THR A 278 -13.05 -1.04 13.99
N LYS A 279 -12.09 -1.91 13.75
CA LYS A 279 -10.67 -1.59 13.70
C LYS A 279 -10.24 -1.05 12.35
N GLY A 280 -10.77 -1.62 11.27
CA GLY A 280 -10.41 -1.30 9.91
C GLY A 280 -11.62 -1.12 8.99
N LEU A 281 -11.48 -0.23 8.01
CA LEU A 281 -12.41 -0.09 6.90
C LEU A 281 -11.78 -0.71 5.65
N ILE A 282 -12.53 -1.56 4.95
CA ILE A 282 -12.13 -2.10 3.66
C ILE A 282 -12.94 -1.40 2.58
N SER A 283 -12.27 -0.78 1.62
CA SER A 283 -12.93 0.05 0.61
C SER A 283 -12.39 -0.22 -0.78
N ILE A 284 -13.26 -0.10 -1.78
CA ILE A 284 -12.86 -0.12 -3.19
C ILE A 284 -12.34 1.26 -3.56
N GLU A 285 -13.20 2.21 -3.87
CA GLU A 285 -12.80 3.55 -4.32
C GLU A 285 -13.48 4.68 -3.54
N ILE A 286 -14.48 4.36 -2.74
CA ILE A 286 -15.31 5.40 -2.15
C ILE A 286 -14.57 6.25 -1.12
N LEU A 287 -13.60 5.66 -0.44
CA LEU A 287 -12.76 6.35 0.54
C LEU A 287 -11.53 7.03 -0.09
N THR A 288 -11.31 6.88 -1.41
CA THR A 288 -10.21 7.57 -2.11
C THR A 288 -10.46 9.07 -2.28
N ALA A 289 -11.71 9.53 -2.24
CA ALA A 289 -12.06 10.93 -2.32
C ALA A 289 -13.18 11.29 -1.32
N GLY A 290 -13.06 12.42 -0.63
CA GLY A 290 -14.10 12.99 0.24
C GLY A 290 -14.21 12.42 1.65
N TYR A 291 -13.53 11.33 1.99
CA TYR A 291 -13.48 10.85 3.37
C TYR A 291 -12.38 11.59 4.16
N ASP A 292 -12.77 12.19 5.28
CA ASP A 292 -11.89 12.98 6.14
C ASP A 292 -11.93 12.49 7.58
N ASP A 293 -10.98 11.62 7.94
CA ASP A 293 -10.81 11.14 9.31
C ASP A 293 -9.32 11.20 9.70
N PRO A 294 -8.93 12.19 10.51
CA PRO A 294 -7.55 12.34 10.97
C PRO A 294 -7.04 11.19 11.85
N THR A 295 -7.95 10.38 12.42
CA THR A 295 -7.57 9.25 13.30
C THR A 295 -6.98 8.07 12.53
N VAL A 296 -7.15 8.02 11.20
CA VAL A 296 -6.52 7.00 10.36
C VAL A 296 -5.02 7.17 10.39
N SER A 297 -4.29 6.18 10.86
CA SER A 297 -2.82 6.20 11.00
C SER A 297 -2.14 4.98 10.37
N CYS A 298 -2.92 4.13 9.68
CA CYS A 298 -2.40 3.05 8.86
C CYS A 298 -3.23 2.95 7.56
N VAL A 299 -2.55 2.82 6.42
CA VAL A 299 -3.17 2.58 5.12
C VAL A 299 -2.60 1.31 4.54
N ILE A 300 -3.46 0.39 4.13
CA ILE A 300 -3.09 -0.88 3.52
C ILE A 300 -3.47 -0.85 2.04
N LEU A 301 -2.48 -1.03 1.18
CA LEU A 301 -2.69 -1.21 -0.25
C LEU A 301 -2.75 -2.71 -0.54
N ALA A 302 -3.93 -3.22 -0.83
CA ALA A 302 -4.18 -4.64 -1.10
C ALA A 302 -4.37 -4.93 -2.59
N SER A 303 -4.49 -3.91 -3.43
CA SER A 303 -4.68 -4.06 -4.88
C SER A 303 -3.69 -3.21 -5.66
N PRO A 304 -2.89 -3.82 -6.56
CA PRO A 304 -1.96 -3.08 -7.40
C PRO A 304 -2.70 -2.19 -8.41
N THR A 305 -2.07 -1.10 -8.80
CA THR A 305 -2.59 -0.17 -9.82
C THR A 305 -1.44 0.45 -10.62
N LYS A 306 -1.67 0.72 -11.90
CA LYS A 306 -0.78 1.50 -12.77
C LYS A 306 -1.11 3.00 -12.74
N ALA A 307 -2.26 3.37 -12.17
CA ALA A 307 -2.69 4.75 -12.06
C ALA A 307 -2.08 5.43 -10.82
N TRP A 308 -1.08 6.29 -11.04
CA TRP A 308 -0.44 7.05 -9.96
C TRP A 308 -1.43 7.85 -9.12
N LYS A 309 -2.45 8.43 -9.75
CA LYS A 309 -3.47 9.18 -9.03
C LYS A 309 -4.20 8.33 -7.99
N LYS A 310 -4.58 7.09 -8.32
CA LYS A 310 -5.24 6.15 -7.38
C LYS A 310 -4.33 5.82 -6.21
N PHE A 311 -3.07 5.51 -6.48
CA PHE A 311 -2.06 5.24 -5.47
C PHE A 311 -1.91 6.41 -4.47
N ILE A 312 -1.73 7.65 -4.97
CA ILE A 312 -1.55 8.84 -4.11
C ILE A 312 -2.82 9.18 -3.32
N GLN A 313 -4.00 9.02 -3.91
CA GLN A 313 -5.26 9.25 -3.21
C GLN A 313 -5.48 8.25 -2.08
N CYS A 314 -5.11 6.97 -2.27
CA CYS A 314 -5.15 5.97 -1.22
C CYS A 314 -4.14 6.30 -0.10
N ALA A 315 -2.87 6.47 -0.43
CA ALA A 315 -1.81 6.77 0.53
C ALA A 315 -2.10 8.04 1.34
N GLY A 316 -2.62 9.08 0.69
CA GLY A 316 -2.94 10.37 1.29
C GLY A 316 -4.04 10.35 2.36
N ARG A 317 -4.76 9.23 2.55
CA ARG A 317 -5.83 9.14 3.57
C ARG A 317 -5.29 9.12 4.99
N GLY A 318 -4.09 8.63 5.22
CA GLY A 318 -3.51 8.48 6.55
C GLY A 318 -2.63 9.62 7.04
N ILE A 319 -2.23 10.56 6.18
CA ILE A 319 -1.17 11.54 6.52
C ILE A 319 -1.67 12.85 7.14
N ARG A 320 -2.97 13.02 7.38
CA ARG A 320 -3.49 14.23 8.04
C ARG A 320 -3.08 14.29 9.50
N LEU A 321 -2.85 15.50 9.98
CA LEU A 321 -2.55 15.75 11.39
C LEU A 321 -3.77 15.39 12.27
N LEU A 322 -3.52 14.82 13.43
CA LEU A 322 -4.51 14.65 14.50
C LEU A 322 -4.43 15.83 15.46
N GLY A 323 -4.75 17.02 14.96
CA GLY A 323 -4.63 18.32 15.61
C GLY A 323 -4.40 19.42 14.60
N GLN A 324 -4.02 20.60 15.05
CA GLN A 324 -3.75 21.76 14.20
C GLN A 324 -2.27 21.83 13.80
N THR A 325 -1.37 21.28 14.62
CA THR A 325 0.07 21.25 14.41
C THR A 325 0.63 19.83 14.51
N ILE A 326 1.87 19.65 14.07
CA ILE A 326 2.53 18.33 14.16
C ILE A 326 2.79 17.95 15.63
N GLU A 327 3.09 18.93 16.49
CA GLU A 327 3.30 18.72 17.92
C GLU A 327 2.00 18.23 18.60
N GLU A 328 0.86 18.85 18.28
CA GLU A 328 -0.44 18.39 18.75
C GLU A 328 -0.76 16.98 18.22
N SER A 329 -0.44 16.70 16.97
CA SER A 329 -0.66 15.40 16.37
C SER A 329 0.15 14.30 17.09
N ILE A 330 1.42 14.59 17.41
CA ILE A 330 2.29 13.68 18.16
C ILE A 330 1.74 13.47 19.58
N THR A 331 1.36 14.54 20.26
CA THR A 331 0.78 14.50 21.62
C THR A 331 -0.52 13.68 21.64
N ASN A 332 -1.34 13.78 20.59
CA ASN A 332 -2.57 13.02 20.42
C ASN A 332 -2.34 11.56 19.93
N GLY A 333 -1.08 11.12 19.83
CA GLY A 333 -0.72 9.74 19.51
C GLY A 333 -0.56 9.44 18.02
N LYS A 334 -0.37 10.46 17.17
CA LYS A 334 -0.13 10.28 15.73
C LYS A 334 1.10 11.06 15.28
N SER A 335 2.25 10.41 15.31
CA SER A 335 3.54 10.95 14.84
C SER A 335 3.78 10.71 13.34
N ASP A 336 3.19 9.67 12.78
CA ASP A 336 3.38 9.19 11.42
C ASP A 336 2.16 8.44 10.89
N CYS A 337 2.21 8.02 9.62
CA CYS A 337 1.26 7.11 9.02
C CYS A 337 1.97 5.88 8.47
N ILE A 338 1.58 4.71 8.92
CA ILE A 338 2.03 3.46 8.31
C ILE A 338 1.36 3.30 6.94
N LEU A 339 2.18 3.16 5.90
CA LEU A 339 1.75 2.73 4.58
C LEU A 339 2.23 1.29 4.37
N LEU A 340 1.29 0.35 4.41
CA LEU A 340 1.56 -1.06 4.20
C LEU A 340 1.24 -1.42 2.75
N ASP A 341 2.26 -1.46 1.91
CA ASP A 341 2.14 -1.85 0.51
C ASP A 341 2.24 -3.36 0.36
N CYS A 342 1.10 -4.03 0.31
CA CYS A 342 1.01 -5.47 0.12
C CYS A 342 0.85 -5.89 -1.35
N CYS A 343 1.04 -4.98 -2.29
CA CYS A 343 0.74 -5.25 -3.70
C CYS A 343 1.78 -4.74 -4.70
N GLY A 344 2.85 -4.08 -4.22
CA GLY A 344 3.95 -3.62 -5.07
C GLY A 344 3.73 -2.24 -5.71
N CYS A 345 2.81 -1.43 -5.21
CA CYS A 345 2.59 -0.07 -5.71
C CYS A 345 3.84 0.82 -5.54
N ILE A 346 4.62 0.63 -4.46
CA ILE A 346 5.88 1.37 -4.24
C ILE A 346 6.91 1.04 -5.33
N ALA A 347 7.02 -0.22 -5.72
CA ALA A 347 7.93 -0.63 -6.80
C ALA A 347 7.53 0.01 -8.14
N GLU A 348 6.23 0.14 -8.42
CA GLU A 348 5.71 0.75 -9.64
C GLU A 348 5.84 2.28 -9.64
N HIS A 349 5.42 2.95 -8.56
CA HIS A 349 5.23 4.41 -8.54
C HIS A 349 6.32 5.16 -7.77
N GLY A 350 7.10 4.48 -6.93
CA GLY A 350 7.98 5.04 -5.93
C GLY A 350 7.26 5.45 -4.64
N MET A 351 7.96 6.19 -3.81
CA MET A 351 7.38 6.67 -2.55
C MET A 351 6.24 7.67 -2.82
N PRO A 352 5.16 7.64 -2.03
CA PRO A 352 4.02 8.53 -2.27
C PRO A 352 4.34 10.02 -2.07
N ASN A 353 5.43 10.33 -1.41
CA ASN A 353 5.95 11.69 -1.25
C ASN A 353 7.11 12.04 -2.20
N ASP A 354 7.51 11.13 -3.11
CA ASP A 354 8.48 11.48 -4.15
C ASP A 354 7.99 12.68 -4.95
N ARG A 355 8.85 13.70 -5.08
CA ARG A 355 8.55 14.86 -5.90
C ARG A 355 8.40 14.46 -7.36
N LYS A 356 7.36 14.97 -8.02
CA LYS A 356 7.08 14.71 -9.44
C LYS A 356 7.37 15.96 -10.28
N GLU A 357 7.98 15.72 -11.43
CA GLU A 357 8.09 16.72 -12.46
C GLU A 357 6.78 16.76 -13.27
N LEU A 358 6.20 17.94 -13.41
CA LEU A 358 4.91 18.17 -14.06
C LEU A 358 5.10 19.02 -15.31
N VAL A 359 5.02 18.42 -16.48
CA VAL A 359 5.19 19.06 -17.78
C VAL A 359 3.99 18.76 -18.68
N PHE A 360 3.33 19.79 -19.21
CA PHE A 360 2.20 19.61 -20.10
C PHE A 360 2.55 18.73 -21.31
N GLY A 361 1.66 17.82 -21.69
CA GLY A 361 1.83 16.87 -22.78
C GLY A 361 2.77 15.70 -22.48
N LYS A 362 3.30 15.59 -21.25
CA LYS A 362 4.16 14.49 -20.83
C LYS A 362 3.54 13.67 -19.70
N LYS A 363 3.96 12.41 -19.61
CA LYS A 363 3.74 11.62 -18.40
C LYS A 363 4.53 12.21 -17.26
N ILE A 364 3.95 12.15 -16.05
CA ILE A 364 4.67 12.55 -14.84
C ILE A 364 5.91 11.67 -14.67
N SER A 365 7.00 12.26 -14.24
CA SER A 365 8.24 11.58 -13.91
C SER A 365 8.69 11.93 -12.49
N ARG A 366 9.53 11.08 -11.89
CA ARG A 366 10.19 11.43 -10.63
C ARG A 366 11.26 12.48 -10.90
N VAL A 367 11.35 13.47 -10.05
CA VAL A 367 12.54 14.31 -9.97
C VAL A 367 13.64 13.44 -9.34
N ILE A 368 14.55 12.98 -10.17
CA ILE A 368 15.72 12.24 -9.70
C ILE A 368 16.77 13.28 -9.29
N ASP A 369 16.67 13.74 -8.06
CA ASP A 369 17.77 14.46 -7.43
C ASP A 369 18.86 13.44 -7.10
N ARG A 370 19.93 13.40 -7.91
CA ARG A 370 20.99 12.38 -7.82
C ARG A 370 21.67 12.35 -6.45
N GLU A 371 21.62 13.45 -5.70
CA GLU A 371 22.18 13.54 -4.35
C GLU A 371 21.22 13.07 -3.25
N MET A 372 19.88 13.25 -3.40
CA MET A 372 18.88 12.77 -2.42
C MET A 372 18.56 11.28 -2.55
N ASN A 373 18.57 10.71 -3.76
CA ASN A 373 18.17 9.30 -3.96
C ASN A 373 19.16 8.28 -3.40
N LEU A 374 20.42 8.63 -3.23
CA LEU A 374 21.38 7.77 -2.53
C LEU A 374 21.07 7.68 -1.03
N ASN A 375 20.59 8.76 -0.42
CA ASN A 375 20.29 8.78 1.02
C ASN A 375 18.90 8.22 1.33
N THR A 376 17.84 8.59 0.59
CA THR A 376 16.47 8.12 0.89
C THR A 376 16.27 6.66 0.53
N SER A 377 16.80 6.19 -0.59
CA SER A 377 16.75 4.75 -0.92
C SER A 377 17.68 3.92 -0.05
N ASN A 378 18.79 4.48 0.43
CA ASN A 378 19.68 3.84 1.39
C ASN A 378 19.09 3.88 2.81
N GLU A 379 18.44 4.97 3.25
CA GLU A 379 17.74 5.02 4.54
C GLU A 379 16.53 4.09 4.58
N VAL A 380 15.72 4.04 3.51
CA VAL A 380 14.59 3.09 3.43
C VAL A 380 15.10 1.65 3.34
N ARG A 381 16.12 1.36 2.55
CA ARG A 381 16.79 0.04 2.53
C ARG A 381 17.52 -0.25 3.83
N HIS A 382 18.17 0.72 4.44
CA HIS A 382 18.87 0.57 5.72
C HIS A 382 17.88 0.39 6.87
N ASN A 383 16.76 1.12 6.91
CA ASN A 383 15.69 0.93 7.89
C ASN A 383 14.97 -0.40 7.69
N ILE A 384 14.65 -0.81 6.47
CA ILE A 384 14.08 -2.13 6.18
C ILE A 384 15.09 -3.22 6.56
N ASN A 385 16.36 -3.09 6.17
CA ASN A 385 17.39 -4.06 6.52
C ASN A 385 17.67 -4.10 8.03
N ASN A 386 17.64 -2.96 8.74
CA ASN A 386 17.82 -2.93 10.20
C ASN A 386 16.63 -3.54 10.93
N ILE A 387 15.39 -3.24 10.55
CA ILE A 387 14.19 -3.85 11.13
C ILE A 387 14.17 -5.35 10.83
N VAL A 388 14.42 -5.77 9.60
CA VAL A 388 14.54 -7.19 9.24
C VAL A 388 15.67 -7.86 10.00
N THR A 389 16.77 -7.16 10.25
CA THR A 389 17.92 -7.68 11.03
C THR A 389 17.60 -7.79 12.52
N GLU A 390 16.92 -6.80 13.11
CA GLU A 390 16.47 -6.84 14.50
C GLU A 390 15.42 -7.91 14.76
N GLU A 391 14.37 -7.98 13.92
CA GLU A 391 13.35 -9.03 14.00
C GLU A 391 13.95 -10.42 13.82
N LYS A 392 14.91 -10.56 12.92
CA LYS A 392 15.66 -11.78 12.70
C LYS A 392 16.49 -12.16 13.92
N GLN A 393 17.16 -11.21 14.56
CA GLN A 393 17.90 -11.43 15.80
C GLN A 393 16.97 -11.85 16.96
N ILE A 394 15.81 -11.18 17.09
CA ILE A 394 14.78 -11.53 18.08
C ILE A 394 14.25 -12.93 17.80
N PHE A 395 13.94 -13.25 16.54
CA PHE A 395 13.46 -14.56 16.12
C PHE A 395 14.48 -15.66 16.41
N LEU A 396 15.75 -15.46 15.99
CA LEU A 396 16.83 -16.42 16.24
C LEU A 396 17.10 -16.60 17.76
N LYS A 397 17.02 -15.51 18.55
CA LYS A 397 17.14 -15.59 20.00
C LYS A 397 15.99 -16.38 20.63
N ARG A 398 14.76 -16.18 20.16
CA ARG A 398 13.59 -16.94 20.61
C ARG A 398 13.72 -18.42 20.26
N ILE A 399 14.12 -18.74 19.04
CA ILE A 399 14.36 -20.13 18.63
C ILE A 399 15.50 -20.73 19.45
N GLY A 400 16.59 -19.99 19.65
CA GLY A 400 17.73 -20.43 20.46
C GLY A 400 17.32 -20.84 21.89
N SER A 401 16.39 -20.08 22.51
CA SER A 401 15.90 -20.42 23.87
C SER A 401 15.09 -21.72 23.94
N LEU A 402 14.59 -22.22 22.81
CA LEU A 402 13.90 -23.52 22.75
C LEU A 402 14.89 -24.69 22.77
N LEU A 403 16.16 -24.46 22.48
CA LEU A 403 17.19 -25.51 22.45
C LEU A 403 17.51 -26.07 23.81
N ASP A 404 17.31 -25.30 24.88
CA ASP A 404 17.55 -25.74 26.27
C ASP A 404 16.77 -27.04 26.61
N ILE A 405 15.63 -27.28 25.95
CA ILE A 405 14.79 -28.46 26.09
C ILE A 405 15.51 -29.74 25.57
N TYR A 406 16.40 -29.55 24.59
CA TYR A 406 17.06 -30.61 23.86
C TYR A 406 18.56 -30.71 24.16
N ASP A 407 19.05 -29.89 25.08
CA ASP A 407 20.47 -29.82 25.39
C ASP A 407 20.98 -31.15 25.96
N GLY A 408 22.12 -31.60 25.46
CA GLY A 408 22.75 -32.87 25.86
C GLY A 408 22.04 -34.14 25.39
N LYS A 409 20.93 -34.06 24.64
CA LYS A 409 20.17 -35.24 24.18
C LYS A 409 20.90 -35.97 23.06
N VAL A 410 21.16 -37.27 23.27
CA VAL A 410 21.79 -38.14 22.25
C VAL A 410 20.78 -39.13 21.74
N TYR A 411 20.61 -39.16 20.41
CA TYR A 411 19.63 -39.99 19.74
C TYR A 411 20.26 -41.32 19.27
N THR A 412 19.65 -42.41 19.66
CA THR A 412 20.01 -43.76 19.20
C THR A 412 19.09 -44.27 18.10
N LYS A 413 17.87 -43.70 18.00
CA LYS A 413 16.89 -44.01 16.96
C LYS A 413 16.56 -42.75 16.17
N GLU A 414 16.49 -42.87 14.84
CA GLU A 414 16.08 -41.78 13.97
C GLU A 414 14.64 -41.33 14.22
N SER A 415 13.74 -42.23 14.67
CA SER A 415 12.35 -41.91 15.02
C SER A 415 12.26 -40.89 16.18
N ASP A 416 13.12 -41.03 17.19
CA ASP A 416 13.10 -40.14 18.35
C ASP A 416 13.67 -38.76 18.01
N LEU A 417 14.71 -38.73 17.17
CA LEU A 417 15.24 -37.50 16.58
C LEU A 417 14.19 -36.82 15.69
N GLN A 418 13.48 -37.59 14.87
CA GLN A 418 12.42 -37.07 14.00
C GLN A 418 11.29 -36.42 14.80
N GLU A 419 10.85 -37.04 15.90
CA GLU A 419 9.82 -36.49 16.76
C GLU A 419 10.26 -35.17 17.40
N ASP A 420 11.47 -35.12 17.92
CA ASP A 420 12.00 -33.92 18.55
C ASP A 420 12.25 -32.77 17.54
N VAL A 421 12.73 -33.08 16.35
CA VAL A 421 12.89 -32.09 15.27
C VAL A 421 11.53 -31.56 14.81
N ASN A 422 10.53 -32.42 14.68
CA ASN A 422 9.16 -31.99 14.33
C ASN A 422 8.59 -31.07 15.42
N ASN A 423 8.71 -31.46 16.70
CA ASN A 423 8.26 -30.65 17.82
C ASN A 423 8.98 -29.28 17.89
N PHE A 424 10.26 -29.25 17.52
CA PHE A 424 11.02 -28.02 17.43
C PHE A 424 10.53 -27.15 16.27
N LEU A 425 10.32 -27.72 15.07
CA LEU A 425 9.80 -26.98 13.91
C LEU A 425 8.40 -26.42 14.15
N ASP A 426 7.49 -27.20 14.80
CA ASP A 426 6.17 -26.73 15.20
C ASP A 426 6.24 -25.52 16.12
N LYS A 427 7.13 -25.55 17.11
CA LYS A 427 7.34 -24.43 18.05
C LYS A 427 7.98 -23.20 17.42
N THR A 428 8.74 -23.38 16.33
CA THR A 428 9.37 -22.29 15.59
C THR A 428 8.42 -21.62 14.58
N GLY A 429 7.28 -22.27 14.27
CA GLY A 429 6.32 -21.80 13.30
C GLY A 429 6.77 -21.97 11.84
N TYR A 430 7.77 -22.80 11.58
CA TYR A 430 8.11 -23.18 10.21
C TYR A 430 7.11 -24.16 9.67
N PHE A 431 6.61 -23.91 8.46
CA PHE A 431 5.85 -24.90 7.74
C PHE A 431 6.80 -25.98 7.19
N TYR A 432 6.49 -27.23 7.49
CA TYR A 432 7.26 -28.38 6.98
C TYR A 432 6.34 -29.55 6.69
N TRP A 433 6.77 -30.48 5.87
CA TRP A 433 6.13 -31.79 5.75
C TRP A 433 7.15 -32.93 5.84
N ARG A 434 6.65 -34.04 6.37
CA ARG A 434 7.40 -35.27 6.49
C ARG A 434 7.29 -36.07 5.19
N GLN A 435 8.43 -36.44 4.60
CA GLN A 435 8.45 -37.15 3.31
C GLN A 435 8.00 -38.64 3.43
N ASN A 436 8.18 -39.26 4.58
CA ASN A 436 7.93 -40.71 4.75
C ASN A 436 6.45 -41.12 4.78
N SER A 437 5.49 -40.18 4.83
CA SER A 437 4.08 -40.56 4.90
C SER A 437 3.37 -40.67 3.54
N GLY A 438 3.93 -40.12 2.48
CA GLY A 438 3.30 -40.10 1.14
C GLY A 438 1.89 -39.50 1.10
N LYS A 439 1.38 -39.03 2.24
CA LYS A 439 0.03 -38.51 2.43
C LYS A 439 0.03 -37.43 3.47
N MET A 440 -0.58 -36.30 3.17
CA MET A 440 -0.88 -35.25 4.13
C MET A 440 -2.39 -35.12 4.27
N PHE A 441 -2.87 -35.03 5.51
CA PHE A 441 -4.27 -34.73 5.79
C PHE A 441 -4.39 -33.22 6.02
N LYS A 442 -5.04 -32.51 5.09
CA LYS A 442 -5.33 -31.09 5.21
C LYS A 442 -6.78 -30.82 4.80
N ASP A 443 -7.48 -30.02 5.58
CA ASP A 443 -8.86 -29.58 5.30
C ASP A 443 -9.86 -30.74 5.01
N GLY A 444 -9.77 -31.81 5.80
CA GLY A 444 -10.67 -32.98 5.66
C GLY A 444 -10.36 -33.89 4.46
N ARG A 445 -9.24 -33.68 3.76
CA ARG A 445 -8.83 -34.48 2.60
C ARG A 445 -7.41 -35.01 2.71
N TRP A 446 -7.17 -36.22 2.21
CA TRP A 446 -5.83 -36.76 2.05
C TRP A 446 -5.22 -36.25 0.75
N ILE A 447 -4.13 -35.50 0.85
CA ILE A 447 -3.34 -35.08 -0.31
C ILE A 447 -2.22 -36.10 -0.49
N HIS A 448 -2.20 -36.77 -1.65
CA HIS A 448 -1.14 -37.69 -2.02
C HIS A 448 -0.05 -36.92 -2.75
N PHE A 449 1.18 -36.94 -2.23
CA PHE A 449 2.34 -36.45 -2.96
C PHE A 449 2.99 -37.65 -3.67
N ALA A 450 3.31 -37.46 -4.94
CA ALA A 450 4.15 -38.43 -5.67
C ALA A 450 5.57 -38.28 -5.08
N SER A 451 5.85 -38.99 -4.00
CA SER A 451 7.16 -38.96 -3.36
C SER A 451 8.15 -39.75 -4.20
N LYS A 452 9.17 -39.05 -4.72
CA LYS A 452 10.40 -39.72 -5.16
C LYS A 452 11.06 -40.27 -3.90
N SER A 453 11.30 -41.55 -3.82
CA SER A 453 12.00 -42.15 -2.67
C SER A 453 13.43 -41.61 -2.58
N GLY A 454 13.93 -41.42 -1.37
CA GLY A 454 15.31 -40.91 -1.12
C GLY A 454 15.41 -39.39 -0.95
N LEU A 455 14.27 -38.68 -0.86
CA LEU A 455 14.26 -37.27 -0.46
C LEU A 455 14.54 -37.15 1.05
N PRO A 456 15.03 -35.97 1.52
CA PRO A 456 15.25 -35.69 2.94
C PRO A 456 14.00 -35.94 3.81
N ASP A 457 14.19 -36.32 5.07
CA ASP A 457 13.13 -36.69 6.00
C ASP A 457 12.09 -35.58 6.21
N ASN A 458 12.54 -34.34 6.29
CA ASN A 458 11.70 -33.15 6.36
C ASN A 458 12.00 -32.19 5.23
N THR A 459 10.96 -31.66 4.63
CA THR A 459 11.05 -30.50 3.74
C THR A 459 10.51 -29.29 4.48
N VAL A 460 11.38 -28.34 4.75
CA VAL A 460 11.08 -27.11 5.51
C VAL A 460 10.93 -25.96 4.52
N PHE A 461 9.82 -25.23 4.61
CA PHE A 461 9.56 -24.05 3.79
C PHE A 461 10.03 -22.79 4.49
N TYR A 462 10.75 -21.96 3.75
CA TYR A 462 11.23 -20.70 4.26
C TYR A 462 10.11 -19.67 4.27
N LYS A 463 9.64 -19.29 5.46
CA LYS A 463 8.76 -18.14 5.74
C LYS A 463 7.71 -17.84 4.64
N ASN A 464 6.79 -18.75 4.37
CA ASN A 464 5.72 -18.55 3.40
C ASN A 464 6.19 -18.27 1.95
N THR A 465 7.38 -18.68 1.61
CA THR A 465 7.90 -18.62 0.24
C THR A 465 7.76 -19.98 -0.45
N SER A 466 7.88 -20.02 -1.77
CA SER A 466 8.01 -21.28 -2.53
C SER A 466 9.39 -21.93 -2.37
N PHE A 467 10.31 -21.29 -1.67
CA PHE A 467 11.62 -21.84 -1.41
C PHE A 467 11.57 -22.81 -0.23
N PHE A 468 12.25 -23.92 -0.38
CA PHE A 468 12.36 -24.96 0.64
C PHE A 468 13.77 -25.50 0.73
N PHE A 469 14.12 -26.07 1.88
CA PHE A 469 15.34 -26.83 2.09
C PHE A 469 14.99 -28.15 2.80
N GLY A 470 15.82 -29.15 2.57
CA GLY A 470 15.64 -30.45 3.19
C GLY A 470 16.41 -30.57 4.50
N LEU A 471 15.83 -31.27 5.49
CA LEU A 471 16.53 -31.77 6.68
C LEU A 471 16.55 -33.31 6.61
N GLU A 472 17.69 -33.87 6.37
CA GLU A 472 17.93 -35.30 6.41
C GLU A 472 18.38 -35.69 7.83
N LEU A 473 17.64 -36.55 8.50
CA LEU A 473 17.90 -36.89 9.90
C LEU A 473 18.70 -38.19 9.98
N LYS A 474 19.81 -38.15 10.69
CA LYS A 474 20.64 -39.33 10.93
C LYS A 474 21.11 -39.38 12.38
N THR A 475 21.07 -40.56 12.96
CA THR A 475 21.81 -40.78 14.21
C THR A 475 23.30 -40.81 13.98
N LYS A 476 24.09 -40.66 15.03
CA LYS A 476 25.59 -40.65 14.97
C LYS A 476 26.18 -41.82 14.17
N TYR A 477 25.49 -42.95 14.14
CA TYR A 477 25.89 -44.18 13.43
C TYR A 477 25.03 -44.48 12.20
N GLY A 478 24.10 -43.59 11.89
CA GLY A 478 23.20 -43.73 10.76
C GLY A 478 23.93 -43.72 9.40
N LYS A 479 23.40 -44.45 8.44
CA LYS A 479 23.92 -44.53 7.07
C LYS A 479 22.85 -44.12 6.09
N LEU A 480 23.26 -43.53 4.96
CA LEU A 480 22.33 -43.27 3.86
C LEU A 480 21.82 -44.61 3.28
N THR A 481 20.54 -44.65 2.99
CA THR A 481 19.95 -45.75 2.19
C THR A 481 20.48 -45.69 0.76
N ASP A 482 20.42 -46.81 0.04
CA ASP A 482 20.90 -46.83 -1.36
C ASP A 482 20.15 -45.81 -2.22
N LYS A 483 18.87 -45.61 -1.94
CA LYS A 483 18.07 -44.61 -2.64
C LYS A 483 18.48 -43.16 -2.34
N GLN A 484 18.85 -42.85 -1.08
CA GLN A 484 19.40 -41.55 -0.70
C GLN A 484 20.76 -41.28 -1.35
N LYS A 485 21.60 -42.33 -1.46
CA LYS A 485 22.90 -42.23 -2.19
C LYS A 485 22.73 -41.88 -3.68
N GLU A 486 21.59 -42.22 -4.29
CA GLU A 486 21.28 -41.85 -5.66
C GLU A 486 20.64 -40.45 -5.73
N THR A 487 19.73 -40.12 -4.83
CA THR A 487 18.89 -38.90 -4.91
C THR A 487 19.59 -37.66 -4.40
N LEU A 488 20.35 -37.72 -3.30
CA LEU A 488 21.00 -36.54 -2.72
C LEU A 488 22.05 -35.90 -3.66
N PRO A 489 22.90 -36.66 -4.38
CA PRO A 489 23.78 -36.07 -5.40
C PRO A 489 23.03 -35.40 -6.54
N GLU A 490 21.88 -35.95 -6.97
CA GLU A 490 21.02 -35.33 -7.98
C GLU A 490 20.45 -33.98 -7.47
N MET A 491 20.05 -33.90 -6.22
CA MET A 491 19.60 -32.66 -5.59
C MET A 491 20.70 -31.60 -5.56
N ILE A 492 21.93 -31.99 -5.20
CA ILE A 492 23.09 -31.08 -5.24
C ILE A 492 23.32 -30.56 -6.66
N GLY A 493 23.31 -31.43 -7.66
CA GLY A 493 23.47 -31.06 -9.06
C GLY A 493 22.37 -30.10 -9.58
N LYS A 494 21.18 -30.14 -8.98
CA LYS A 494 20.06 -29.21 -9.23
C LYS A 494 20.03 -28.01 -8.29
N LYS A 495 21.07 -27.82 -7.48
CA LYS A 495 21.19 -26.74 -6.48
C LYS A 495 20.05 -26.71 -5.46
N VAL A 496 19.49 -27.87 -5.12
CA VAL A 496 18.48 -28.00 -4.06
C VAL A 496 19.20 -28.10 -2.72
N LEU A 497 18.94 -27.15 -1.85
CA LEU A 497 19.58 -27.05 -0.53
C LEU A 497 19.04 -28.11 0.43
N PHE A 498 19.92 -28.82 1.12
CA PHE A 498 19.57 -29.70 2.23
C PHE A 498 20.71 -29.78 3.24
N PHE A 499 20.38 -30.19 4.47
CA PHE A 499 21.32 -30.33 5.59
C PHE A 499 21.12 -31.68 6.25
N ILE A 500 22.22 -32.24 6.78
CA ILE A 500 22.20 -33.49 7.55
C ILE A 500 22.22 -33.12 9.04
N CYS A 501 21.24 -33.62 9.80
CA CYS A 501 21.05 -33.28 11.20
C CYS A 501 21.12 -34.55 12.07
N GLU A 502 22.01 -34.55 13.06
CA GLU A 502 22.11 -35.59 14.11
C GLU A 502 21.41 -35.17 15.41
N SER A 503 21.00 -33.93 15.50
CA SER A 503 20.34 -33.36 16.68
C SER A 503 19.37 -32.23 16.30
N VAL A 504 18.52 -31.85 17.24
CA VAL A 504 17.69 -30.65 17.09
C VAL A 504 18.54 -29.40 16.94
N PHE A 505 19.72 -29.38 17.58
CA PHE A 505 20.67 -28.28 17.44
C PHE A 505 21.20 -28.14 16.00
N ASP A 506 21.45 -29.26 15.30
CA ASP A 506 21.86 -29.21 13.90
C ASP A 506 20.72 -28.69 13.00
N ALA A 507 19.47 -29.06 13.27
CA ALA A 507 18.31 -28.49 12.58
C ALA A 507 18.21 -26.96 12.80
N TYR A 508 18.40 -26.49 14.04
CA TYR A 508 18.47 -25.06 14.34
C TYR A 508 19.60 -24.38 13.58
N LYS A 509 20.81 -24.94 13.59
CA LYS A 509 21.96 -24.37 12.88
C LYS A 509 21.75 -24.32 11.35
N SER A 510 21.02 -25.28 10.81
CA SER A 510 20.62 -25.27 9.40
C SER A 510 19.67 -24.11 9.11
N ILE A 511 18.66 -23.89 9.97
CA ILE A 511 17.74 -22.75 9.88
C ILE A 511 18.51 -21.43 10.01
N GLU A 512 19.34 -21.30 11.06
CA GLU A 512 20.18 -20.12 11.30
C GLU A 512 21.08 -19.81 10.08
N HIS A 513 21.64 -20.83 9.46
CA HIS A 513 22.47 -20.70 8.27
C HIS A 513 21.65 -20.18 7.07
N VAL A 514 20.49 -20.75 6.81
CA VAL A 514 19.57 -20.30 5.75
C VAL A 514 19.17 -18.84 5.99
N GLU A 515 18.78 -18.50 7.21
CA GLU A 515 18.38 -17.14 7.58
C GLU A 515 19.50 -16.13 7.39
N ASN A 516 20.76 -16.51 7.63
CA ASN A 516 21.88 -15.59 7.58
C ASN A 516 22.51 -15.43 6.20
N ASN A 517 22.42 -16.42 5.34
CA ASN A 517 23.19 -16.48 4.10
C ASN A 517 22.35 -16.46 2.82
N ILE A 518 21.01 -16.54 2.93
CA ILE A 518 20.16 -16.60 1.75
C ILE A 518 19.28 -15.35 1.68
N GLU A 519 19.31 -14.68 0.54
CA GLU A 519 18.42 -13.60 0.15
C GLU A 519 17.62 -14.02 -1.07
N PHE A 520 16.35 -13.60 -1.15
CA PHE A 520 15.48 -13.90 -2.27
C PHE A 520 15.39 -12.73 -3.22
N ASN A 521 15.43 -13.02 -4.51
CA ASN A 521 15.19 -12.08 -5.60
C ASN A 521 14.08 -12.60 -6.53
N GLU A 522 13.79 -11.82 -7.56
CA GLU A 522 12.75 -12.10 -8.57
C GLU A 522 12.97 -13.42 -9.32
N ASN A 523 14.19 -13.96 -9.35
CA ASN A 523 14.58 -15.17 -10.04
C ASN A 523 14.73 -16.40 -9.12
N GLY A 524 14.34 -16.27 -7.83
CA GLY A 524 14.47 -17.33 -6.84
C GLY A 524 15.25 -16.90 -5.60
N TYR A 525 16.43 -17.42 -5.38
CA TYR A 525 17.30 -17.08 -4.25
C TYR A 525 18.66 -16.55 -4.71
N LEU A 526 19.20 -15.61 -3.93
CA LEU A 526 20.57 -15.16 -4.03
C LEU A 526 21.32 -15.59 -2.78
N ILE A 527 22.47 -16.15 -2.99
CA ILE A 527 23.45 -16.39 -1.93
C ILE A 527 24.21 -15.08 -1.71
N LYS A 528 24.19 -14.53 -0.51
CA LYS A 528 24.79 -13.21 -0.17
C LYS A 528 26.27 -13.08 -0.51
N ASN A 529 27.00 -14.19 -0.55
CA ASN A 529 28.41 -14.23 -0.91
C ASN A 529 28.57 -15.05 -2.18
N SER A 530 29.40 -14.58 -3.11
CA SER A 530 29.70 -15.21 -4.39
C SER A 530 30.29 -16.64 -4.28
N ILE A 531 30.54 -17.10 -3.06
CA ILE A 531 30.99 -18.47 -2.74
C ILE A 531 30.12 -18.92 -1.55
N TYR A 532 29.13 -19.76 -1.83
CA TYR A 532 28.37 -20.42 -0.79
C TYR A 532 29.27 -21.46 -0.09
N GLN A 533 29.60 -21.18 1.16
CA GLN A 533 30.33 -22.15 1.98
C GLN A 533 29.36 -22.87 2.90
N LEU A 534 29.30 -24.19 2.78
CA LEU A 534 28.58 -25.02 3.73
C LEU A 534 29.19 -24.86 5.12
N PRO A 535 28.37 -24.96 6.21
CA PRO A 535 28.89 -25.07 7.56
C PRO A 535 29.94 -26.18 7.67
N GLU A 536 31.01 -25.97 8.45
CA GLU A 536 32.11 -26.96 8.54
C GLU A 536 31.59 -28.36 8.95
N LYS A 537 30.65 -28.42 9.88
CA LYS A 537 30.03 -29.68 10.28
C LYS A 537 29.30 -30.38 9.13
N GLU A 538 28.64 -29.61 8.28
CA GLU A 538 27.97 -30.17 7.07
C GLU A 538 29.01 -30.65 6.04
N LYS A 539 30.13 -29.95 5.88
CA LYS A 539 31.23 -30.41 5.01
C LYS A 539 31.82 -31.73 5.50
N GLU A 540 32.08 -31.85 6.81
CA GLU A 540 32.56 -33.09 7.42
C GLU A 540 31.57 -34.25 7.18
N TYR A 541 30.28 -33.98 7.37
CA TYR A 541 29.22 -34.96 7.12
C TYR A 541 29.16 -35.40 5.66
N ARG A 542 29.18 -34.46 4.73
CA ARG A 542 29.14 -34.77 3.30
C ARG A 542 30.38 -35.53 2.87
N THR A 543 31.54 -35.16 3.38
CA THR A 543 32.80 -35.89 3.13
C THR A 543 32.70 -37.33 3.63
N LYS A 544 32.23 -37.54 4.87
CA LYS A 544 32.01 -38.86 5.46
C LYS A 544 31.03 -39.72 4.65
N LEU A 545 30.01 -39.10 4.08
CA LEU A 545 29.00 -39.77 3.26
C LEU A 545 29.34 -39.78 1.77
N LYS A 546 30.52 -39.31 1.37
CA LYS A 546 30.97 -39.21 -0.03
C LYS A 546 30.07 -38.35 -0.92
N LEU A 547 29.50 -37.31 -0.37
CA LEU A 547 28.70 -36.30 -1.07
C LEU A 547 29.58 -35.11 -1.48
N ALA A 548 29.17 -34.37 -2.49
CA ALA A 548 29.86 -33.13 -2.86
C ALA A 548 29.81 -32.09 -1.74
N THR A 549 30.94 -31.42 -1.46
CA THR A 549 31.09 -30.42 -0.41
C THR A 549 30.92 -28.98 -0.90
N GLU A 550 30.65 -28.80 -2.19
CA GLU A 550 30.40 -27.51 -2.84
C GLU A 550 29.06 -27.53 -3.58
N TYR A 551 28.39 -26.37 -3.65
CA TYR A 551 27.15 -26.16 -4.40
C TYR A 551 27.39 -25.44 -5.72
#